data_439fb80410532bc99b00bac01ae58545
#
_entry.id   439fb80410532bc99b00bac01ae58545
#
_cell.length_a   1.000
_cell.length_b   1.000
_cell.length_c   1.000
_cell.angle_alpha   90.00
_cell.angle_beta   90.00
_cell.angle_gamma   90.00
#
_symmetry.space_group_name_H-M   'P 1'
#
loop_
_entity.id
_entity.type
_entity.pdbx_description
1 polymer ?
#
loop_
_entity_poly.entity_id
_entity_poly.type
_entity_poly.pdbx_seq_one_letter_code
_entity_poly.pdbx_strand_id
1 'polypeptide(L)'
;MTEATVETWSAIHIERTLMGRAAEGALGPAMLGITMALGRFFGQSISETFSETKVIICATCVAATGAVIAALAPTPVLAYIGFGTLGLGVSVIGPLGLALVGKYVPDHLRTEAISRVTVLGFAGFFLAPTMMGLISEVQGLRVAFLCAALFSLLSIPLTLLLSRFSKVRVSLSKV
;
A
#
# COMPACT_ATOMS: atom_id res chain seq x y z
N MET A 1 -3.52 -3.77 -2.86
CA MET A 1 -3.24 -3.62 -4.30
C MET A 1 -1.75 -3.37 -4.57
N THR A 2 -1.15 -2.31 -4.06
CA THR A 2 0.27 -1.95 -4.31
C THR A 2 1.26 -3.05 -3.85
N GLU A 3 1.00 -3.71 -2.72
CA GLU A 3 1.76 -4.86 -2.22
C GLU A 3 1.78 -6.00 -3.24
N ALA A 4 0.59 -6.49 -3.65
CA ALA A 4 0.46 -7.57 -4.63
C ALA A 4 1.14 -7.24 -5.98
N THR A 5 1.09 -5.97 -6.38
CA THR A 5 1.79 -5.49 -7.56
C THR A 5 3.29 -5.72 -7.46
N VAL A 6 3.91 -5.33 -6.34
CA VAL A 6 5.36 -5.49 -6.15
C VAL A 6 5.75 -6.96 -5.98
N GLU A 7 4.99 -7.73 -5.20
CA GLU A 7 5.26 -9.17 -5.03
C GLU A 7 5.29 -9.91 -6.36
N THR A 8 4.37 -9.59 -7.27
CA THR A 8 4.25 -10.30 -8.55
C THR A 8 5.20 -9.77 -9.62
N TRP A 9 5.41 -8.44 -9.69
CA TRP A 9 6.02 -7.80 -10.85
C TRP A 9 7.41 -7.22 -10.60
N SER A 10 7.87 -7.12 -9.35
CA SER A 10 9.18 -6.53 -9.04
C SER A 10 10.34 -7.34 -9.61
N ALA A 11 10.28 -8.68 -9.53
CA ALA A 11 11.30 -9.54 -10.12
C ALA A 11 11.38 -9.34 -11.63
N ILE A 12 10.23 -9.36 -12.31
CA ILE A 12 10.15 -9.18 -13.76
C ILE A 12 10.64 -7.77 -14.16
N HIS A 13 10.35 -6.75 -13.35
CA HIS A 13 10.83 -5.38 -13.58
C HIS A 13 12.36 -5.32 -13.54
N ILE A 14 12.98 -5.96 -12.54
CA ILE A 14 14.43 -6.00 -12.42
C ILE A 14 15.05 -6.77 -13.59
N GLU A 15 14.50 -7.95 -13.92
CA GLU A 15 15.05 -8.81 -14.96
C GLU A 15 14.88 -8.22 -16.37
N ARG A 16 13.66 -7.79 -16.72
CA ARG A 16 13.34 -7.39 -18.09
C ARG A 16 13.56 -5.89 -18.36
N THR A 17 13.27 -5.02 -17.39
CA THR A 17 13.38 -3.57 -17.59
C THR A 17 14.77 -3.05 -17.25
N LEU A 18 15.39 -3.61 -16.21
CA LEU A 18 16.70 -3.18 -15.71
C LEU A 18 17.82 -4.13 -16.13
N MET A 19 17.50 -5.17 -16.93
CA MET A 19 18.47 -6.16 -17.46
C MET A 19 19.27 -6.88 -16.35
N GLY A 20 18.66 -7.01 -15.16
CA GLY A 20 19.23 -7.72 -14.03
C GLY A 20 19.18 -9.23 -14.21
N ARG A 21 20.02 -9.96 -13.46
CA ARG A 21 20.00 -11.44 -13.43
C ARG A 21 18.80 -11.94 -12.62
N ALA A 22 18.36 -13.18 -12.83
CA ALA A 22 17.25 -13.80 -12.10
C ALA A 22 17.45 -13.78 -10.58
N ALA A 23 18.67 -13.97 -10.09
CA ALA A 23 18.98 -13.86 -8.67
C ALA A 23 18.78 -12.42 -8.12
N GLU A 24 19.01 -11.42 -8.95
CA GLU A 24 18.76 -10.00 -8.62
C GLU A 24 17.26 -9.70 -8.63
N GLY A 25 16.51 -10.33 -9.54
CA GLY A 25 15.05 -10.25 -9.58
C GLY A 25 14.39 -10.68 -8.27
N ALA A 26 14.87 -11.77 -7.69
CA ALA A 26 14.36 -12.31 -6.42
C ALA A 26 14.54 -11.35 -5.22
N LEU A 27 15.47 -10.40 -5.29
CA LEU A 27 15.67 -9.40 -4.23
C LEU A 27 14.54 -8.35 -4.20
N GLY A 28 13.81 -8.14 -5.29
CA GLY A 28 12.68 -7.19 -5.33
C GLY A 28 11.60 -7.51 -4.29
N PRO A 29 10.94 -8.67 -4.36
CA PRO A 29 9.96 -9.09 -3.36
C PRO A 29 10.58 -9.24 -1.97
N ALA A 30 11.83 -9.68 -1.85
CA ALA A 30 12.51 -9.82 -0.57
C ALA A 30 12.68 -8.48 0.15
N MET A 31 13.09 -7.43 -0.56
CA MET A 31 13.20 -6.08 0.00
C MET A 31 11.85 -5.55 0.47
N LEU A 32 10.78 -5.78 -0.30
CA LEU A 32 9.42 -5.44 0.14
C LEU A 32 9.08 -6.15 1.45
N GLY A 33 9.23 -7.48 1.50
CA GLY A 33 8.86 -8.29 2.67
C GLY A 33 9.62 -7.93 3.93
N ILE A 34 10.94 -7.74 3.84
CA ILE A 34 11.78 -7.34 4.97
C ILE A 34 11.35 -5.98 5.51
N THR A 35 11.19 -4.99 4.63
CA THR A 35 10.82 -3.64 5.07
C THR A 35 9.39 -3.57 5.57
N MET A 36 8.46 -4.37 5.02
CA MET A 36 7.12 -4.51 5.58
C MET A 36 7.14 -5.11 6.99
N ALA A 37 7.95 -6.13 7.25
CA ALA A 37 8.09 -6.72 8.58
C ALA A 37 8.61 -5.66 9.58
N LEU A 38 9.66 -4.93 9.21
CA LEU A 38 10.18 -3.82 10.02
C LEU A 38 9.13 -2.73 10.24
N GLY A 39 8.45 -2.32 9.18
CA GLY A 39 7.42 -1.28 9.25
C GLY A 39 6.24 -1.68 10.15
N ARG A 40 5.82 -2.95 10.15
CA ARG A 40 4.78 -3.46 11.08
C ARG A 40 5.26 -3.46 12.52
N PHE A 41 6.52 -3.85 12.76
CA PHE A 41 7.09 -3.88 14.10
C PHE A 41 7.17 -2.48 14.73
N PHE A 42 7.67 -1.48 13.99
CA PHE A 42 7.78 -0.11 14.48
C PHE A 42 6.48 0.70 14.32
N GLY A 43 5.64 0.35 13.38
CA GLY A 43 4.40 1.07 13.06
C GLY A 43 3.37 1.04 14.19
N GLN A 44 3.39 0.00 15.02
CA GLN A 44 2.51 -0.09 16.19
C GLN A 44 2.80 1.04 17.17
N SER A 45 4.05 1.27 17.52
CA SER A 45 4.45 2.35 18.44
C SER A 45 4.12 3.75 17.88
N ILE A 46 4.20 3.92 16.56
CA ILE A 46 3.85 5.19 15.90
C ILE A 46 2.33 5.43 15.96
N SER A 47 1.52 4.39 15.81
CA SER A 47 0.05 4.50 15.85
C SER A 47 -0.51 4.79 17.24
N GLU A 48 0.24 4.50 18.29
CA GLU A 48 -0.11 4.87 19.66
C GLU A 48 0.08 6.37 19.94
N THR A 49 1.03 7.01 19.24
CA THR A 49 1.37 8.41 19.44
C THR A 49 0.62 9.36 18.50
N PHE A 50 0.35 8.92 17.28
CA PHE A 50 -0.29 9.74 16.25
C PHE A 50 -1.67 9.18 15.86
N SER A 51 -2.55 10.07 15.38
CA SER A 51 -3.86 9.63 14.87
C SER A 51 -3.72 8.73 13.65
N GLU A 52 -4.50 7.67 13.60
CA GLU A 52 -4.49 6.65 12.54
C GLU A 52 -4.60 7.29 11.14
N THR A 53 -5.44 8.32 10.99
CA THR A 53 -5.61 9.06 9.74
C THR A 53 -4.30 9.70 9.26
N LYS A 54 -3.55 10.35 10.17
CA LYS A 54 -2.27 10.99 9.82
C LYS A 54 -1.23 9.94 9.42
N VAL A 55 -1.17 8.84 10.17
CA VAL A 55 -0.23 7.75 9.89
C VAL A 55 -0.52 7.13 8.53
N ILE A 56 -1.79 6.86 8.20
CA ILE A 56 -2.18 6.32 6.88
C ILE A 56 -1.77 7.27 5.75
N ILE A 57 -2.00 8.58 5.89
CA ILE A 57 -1.65 9.57 4.86
C ILE A 57 -0.13 9.61 4.65
N CYS A 58 0.65 9.71 5.73
CA CYS A 58 2.11 9.68 5.64
C CYS A 58 2.61 8.37 5.02
N ALA A 59 2.09 7.24 5.46
CA ALA A 59 2.43 5.92 4.96
C ALA A 59 2.11 5.77 3.47
N THR A 60 0.97 6.30 3.02
CA THR A 60 0.58 6.34 1.61
C THR A 60 1.57 7.18 0.78
N CYS A 61 1.97 8.36 1.28
CA CYS A 61 2.96 9.18 0.59
C CYS A 61 4.31 8.46 0.48
N VAL A 62 4.76 7.79 1.55
CA VAL A 62 5.99 6.98 1.54
C VAL A 62 5.88 5.84 0.52
N ALA A 63 4.75 5.11 0.52
CA ALA A 63 4.53 4.02 -0.43
C ALA A 63 4.52 4.51 -1.89
N ALA A 64 3.82 5.61 -2.17
CA ALA A 64 3.78 6.21 -3.50
C ALA A 64 5.17 6.68 -3.96
N THR A 65 5.93 7.32 -3.07
CA THR A 65 7.32 7.73 -3.35
C THR A 65 8.19 6.52 -3.68
N GLY A 66 8.09 5.44 -2.90
CA GLY A 66 8.80 4.18 -3.17
C GLY A 66 8.45 3.59 -4.54
N ALA A 67 7.16 3.58 -4.92
CA ALA A 67 6.71 3.11 -6.23
C ALA A 67 7.28 3.96 -7.38
N VAL A 68 7.33 5.29 -7.22
CA VAL A 68 7.92 6.21 -8.21
C VAL A 68 9.43 5.97 -8.34
N ILE A 69 10.15 5.82 -7.22
CA ILE A 69 11.59 5.52 -7.23
C ILE A 69 11.83 4.21 -7.98
N ALA A 70 11.07 3.15 -7.68
CA ALA A 70 11.22 1.86 -8.35
C ALA A 70 10.91 1.94 -9.84
N ALA A 71 9.85 2.66 -10.24
CA ALA A 71 9.46 2.85 -11.63
C ALA A 71 10.54 3.58 -12.45
N LEU A 72 11.14 4.61 -11.88
CA LEU A 72 12.13 5.45 -12.56
C LEU A 72 13.57 4.98 -12.37
N ALA A 73 13.79 3.92 -11.61
CA ALA A 73 15.12 3.39 -11.32
C ALA A 73 15.90 3.06 -12.61
N PRO A 74 17.14 3.55 -12.77
CA PRO A 74 18.02 3.16 -13.85
C PRO A 74 18.83 1.89 -13.55
N THR A 75 18.87 1.47 -12.27
CA THR A 75 19.65 0.31 -11.81
C THR A 75 18.83 -0.55 -10.84
N PRO A 76 19.12 -1.85 -10.74
CA PRO A 76 18.46 -2.74 -9.76
C PRO A 76 18.57 -2.24 -8.31
N VAL A 77 19.72 -1.68 -7.92
CA VAL A 77 19.95 -1.17 -6.56
C VAL A 77 18.96 -0.07 -6.20
N LEU A 78 18.72 0.88 -7.11
CA LEU A 78 17.75 1.95 -6.87
C LEU A 78 16.31 1.41 -6.85
N ALA A 79 16.01 0.40 -7.66
CA ALA A 79 14.73 -0.28 -7.61
C ALA A 79 14.50 -0.97 -6.25
N TYR A 80 15.51 -1.61 -5.66
CA TYR A 80 15.41 -2.22 -4.32
C TYR A 80 15.11 -1.16 -3.25
N ILE A 81 15.76 0.00 -3.31
CA ILE A 81 15.46 1.13 -2.41
C ILE A 81 14.00 1.56 -2.60
N GLY A 82 13.53 1.65 -3.84
CA GLY A 82 12.13 1.96 -4.14
C GLY A 82 11.16 0.94 -3.55
N PHE A 83 11.39 -0.36 -3.79
CA PHE A 83 10.54 -1.43 -3.24
C PHE A 83 10.60 -1.51 -1.72
N GLY A 84 11.77 -1.28 -1.12
CA GLY A 84 11.92 -1.20 0.32
C GLY A 84 11.15 -0.02 0.92
N THR A 85 11.25 1.17 0.32
CA THR A 85 10.49 2.36 0.74
C THR A 85 8.99 2.13 0.62
N LEU A 86 8.55 1.50 -0.48
CA LEU A 86 7.16 1.13 -0.69
C LEU A 86 6.70 0.15 0.39
N GLY A 87 7.49 -0.87 0.72
CA GLY A 87 7.18 -1.85 1.76
C GLY A 87 6.99 -1.22 3.14
N LEU A 88 7.85 -0.27 3.52
CA LEU A 88 7.66 0.52 4.76
C LEU A 88 6.32 1.25 4.76
N GLY A 89 5.96 1.90 3.64
CA GLY A 89 4.70 2.64 3.54
C GLY A 89 3.48 1.73 3.63
N VAL A 90 3.40 0.64 2.84
CA VAL A 90 2.21 -0.22 2.82
C VAL A 90 2.03 -1.03 4.10
N SER A 91 3.08 -1.23 4.89
CA SER A 91 3.11 -2.09 6.07
C SER A 91 2.00 -1.79 7.09
N VAL A 92 1.67 -0.54 7.29
CA VAL A 92 0.72 -0.06 8.31
C VAL A 92 -0.66 0.30 7.75
N ILE A 93 -0.80 0.48 6.43
CA ILE A 93 -2.05 0.94 5.82
C ILE A 93 -3.19 -0.05 6.04
N GLY A 94 -2.95 -1.34 5.82
CA GLY A 94 -3.94 -2.39 5.99
C GLY A 94 -4.43 -2.50 7.43
N PRO A 95 -3.55 -2.76 8.41
CA PRO A 95 -3.91 -2.86 9.82
C PRO A 95 -4.64 -1.62 10.35
N LEU A 96 -4.13 -0.42 10.04
CA LEU A 96 -4.76 0.83 10.49
C LEU A 96 -6.08 1.11 9.79
N GLY A 97 -6.22 0.72 8.52
CA GLY A 97 -7.51 0.80 7.81
C GLY A 97 -8.58 -0.05 8.48
N LEU A 98 -8.26 -1.29 8.86
CA LEU A 98 -9.18 -2.16 9.60
C LEU A 98 -9.48 -1.63 11.01
N ALA A 99 -8.49 -1.07 11.69
CA ALA A 99 -8.66 -0.43 12.99
C ALA A 99 -9.64 0.76 12.89
N LEU A 100 -9.53 1.60 11.86
CA LEU A 100 -10.48 2.69 11.60
C LEU A 100 -11.90 2.18 11.39
N VAL A 101 -12.09 1.12 10.61
CA VAL A 101 -13.40 0.51 10.41
C VAL A 101 -13.97 0.05 11.75
N GLY A 102 -13.18 -0.67 12.56
CA GLY A 102 -13.60 -1.12 13.89
C GLY A 102 -13.97 0.02 14.85
N LYS A 103 -13.33 1.18 14.69
CA LYS A 103 -13.58 2.37 15.54
C LYS A 103 -14.86 3.12 15.15
N TYR A 104 -15.23 3.13 13.87
CA TYR A 104 -16.36 3.92 13.38
C TYR A 104 -17.66 3.17 13.25
N VAL A 105 -17.64 1.85 13.37
CA VAL A 105 -18.82 1.00 13.28
C VAL A 105 -19.28 0.60 14.68
N PRO A 106 -20.62 0.57 14.96
CA PRO A 106 -21.16 0.07 16.21
C PRO A 106 -20.70 -1.36 16.52
N ASP A 107 -20.54 -1.70 17.80
CA ASP A 107 -19.97 -2.99 18.24
C ASP A 107 -20.67 -4.21 17.64
N HIS A 108 -22.00 -4.18 17.54
CA HIS A 108 -22.80 -5.28 16.98
C HIS A 108 -22.62 -5.50 15.47
N LEU A 109 -22.10 -4.52 14.72
CA LEU A 109 -21.81 -4.61 13.27
C LEU A 109 -20.30 -4.67 12.97
N ARG A 110 -19.43 -4.57 13.98
CA ARG A 110 -17.98 -4.46 13.80
C ARG A 110 -17.39 -5.64 13.04
N THR A 111 -17.72 -6.85 13.44
CA THR A 111 -17.21 -8.08 12.81
C THR A 111 -17.63 -8.17 11.36
N GLU A 112 -18.89 -7.85 11.07
CA GLU A 112 -19.42 -7.87 9.71
C GLU A 112 -18.74 -6.81 8.82
N ALA A 113 -18.56 -5.59 9.33
CA ALA A 113 -17.90 -4.51 8.60
C ALA A 113 -16.43 -4.84 8.30
N ILE A 114 -15.69 -5.36 9.28
CA ILE A 114 -14.30 -5.79 9.08
C ILE A 114 -14.24 -6.90 8.04
N SER A 115 -15.12 -7.90 8.12
CA SER A 115 -15.18 -9.00 7.15
C SER A 115 -15.42 -8.48 5.72
N ARG A 116 -16.39 -7.59 5.53
CA ARG A 116 -16.70 -7.02 4.21
C ARG A 116 -15.51 -6.22 3.63
N VAL A 117 -14.86 -5.40 4.46
CA VAL A 117 -13.67 -4.64 4.03
C VAL A 117 -12.50 -5.56 3.70
N THR A 118 -12.32 -6.64 4.46
CA THR A 118 -11.30 -7.64 4.20
C THR A 118 -11.53 -8.35 2.86
N VAL A 119 -12.76 -8.76 2.56
CA VAL A 119 -13.11 -9.36 1.26
C VAL A 119 -12.81 -8.39 0.10
N LEU A 120 -13.19 -7.11 0.22
CA LEU A 120 -12.87 -6.10 -0.78
C LEU A 120 -11.35 -5.89 -0.93
N GLY A 121 -10.60 -5.94 0.20
CA GLY A 121 -9.14 -5.87 0.18
C GLY A 121 -8.52 -7.04 -0.58
N PHE A 122 -9.00 -8.27 -0.36
CA PHE A 122 -8.55 -9.44 -1.10
C PHE A 122 -8.92 -9.37 -2.58
N ALA A 123 -10.13 -8.92 -2.93
CA ALA A 123 -10.51 -8.71 -4.33
C ALA A 123 -9.52 -7.75 -5.02
N GLY A 124 -9.15 -6.65 -4.36
CA GLY A 124 -8.11 -5.74 -4.85
C GLY A 124 -6.73 -6.39 -4.98
N PHE A 125 -6.38 -7.34 -4.09
CA PHE A 125 -5.12 -8.07 -4.17
C PHE A 125 -5.05 -8.97 -5.42
N PHE A 126 -6.15 -9.63 -5.78
CA PHE A 126 -6.22 -10.46 -6.99
C PHE A 126 -6.31 -9.63 -8.28
N LEU A 127 -7.01 -8.49 -8.26
CA LEU A 127 -7.17 -7.65 -9.44
C LEU A 127 -5.89 -6.87 -9.80
N ALA A 128 -5.09 -6.50 -8.80
CA ALA A 128 -3.92 -5.66 -9.02
C ALA A 128 -2.87 -6.28 -9.97
N PRO A 129 -2.45 -7.56 -9.83
CA PRO A 129 -1.51 -8.17 -10.76
C PRO A 129 -2.04 -8.22 -12.21
N THR A 130 -3.32 -8.49 -12.39
CA THR A 130 -3.96 -8.53 -13.71
C THR A 130 -3.96 -7.14 -14.38
N MET A 131 -4.33 -6.10 -13.64
CA MET A 131 -4.29 -4.73 -14.16
C MET A 131 -2.86 -4.28 -14.49
N MET A 132 -1.89 -4.64 -13.63
CA MET A 132 -0.48 -4.39 -13.91
C MET A 132 -0.02 -5.08 -15.19
N GLY A 133 -0.43 -6.35 -15.41
CA GLY A 133 -0.14 -7.10 -16.63
C GLY A 133 -0.63 -6.35 -17.86
N LEU A 134 -1.92 -5.98 -17.90
CA LEU A 134 -2.52 -5.25 -19.01
C LEU A 134 -1.83 -3.92 -19.31
N ILE A 135 -1.50 -3.14 -18.26
CA ILE A 135 -0.78 -1.88 -18.44
C ILE A 135 0.65 -2.13 -18.94
N SER A 136 1.31 -3.15 -18.39
CA SER A 136 2.69 -3.45 -18.75
C SER A 136 2.86 -3.95 -20.18
N GLU A 137 1.87 -4.65 -20.73
CA GLU A 137 1.86 -5.09 -22.13
C GLU A 137 1.82 -3.91 -23.11
N VAL A 138 1.08 -2.86 -22.78
CA VAL A 138 0.87 -1.71 -23.68
C VAL A 138 1.94 -0.62 -23.48
N GLN A 139 2.31 -0.34 -22.22
CA GLN A 139 3.13 0.83 -21.88
C GLN A 139 4.42 0.48 -21.09
N GLY A 140 4.63 -0.78 -20.81
CA GLY A 140 5.78 -1.26 -20.06
C GLY A 140 5.63 -1.16 -18.53
N LEU A 141 6.51 -1.87 -17.81
CA LEU A 141 6.46 -2.00 -16.36
C LEU A 141 6.71 -0.69 -15.61
N ARG A 142 7.50 0.23 -16.17
CA ARG A 142 7.72 1.55 -15.54
C ARG A 142 6.42 2.32 -15.40
N VAL A 143 5.62 2.38 -16.44
CA VAL A 143 4.31 3.07 -16.42
C VAL A 143 3.34 2.35 -15.49
N ALA A 144 3.35 1.02 -15.49
CA ALA A 144 2.51 0.23 -14.61
C ALA A 144 2.81 0.53 -13.12
N PHE A 145 4.08 0.66 -12.71
CA PHE A 145 4.44 1.07 -11.35
C PHE A 145 4.06 2.53 -11.04
N LEU A 146 4.14 3.45 -12.01
CA LEU A 146 3.63 4.82 -11.83
C LEU A 146 2.11 4.85 -11.64
N CYS A 147 1.37 4.02 -12.37
CA CYS A 147 -0.06 3.85 -12.14
C CYS A 147 -0.35 3.31 -10.74
N ALA A 148 0.43 2.33 -10.26
CA ALA A 148 0.30 1.82 -8.89
C ALA A 148 0.56 2.91 -7.84
N ALA A 149 1.54 3.79 -8.06
CA ALA A 149 1.79 4.96 -7.22
C ALA A 149 0.58 5.91 -7.18
N LEU A 150 0.03 6.22 -8.34
CA LEU A 150 -1.16 7.08 -8.46
C LEU A 150 -2.38 6.47 -7.76
N PHE A 151 -2.63 5.17 -7.96
CA PHE A 151 -3.70 4.45 -7.27
C PHE A 151 -3.54 4.46 -5.76
N SER A 152 -2.31 4.33 -5.25
CA SER A 152 -2.08 4.41 -3.79
C SER A 152 -2.46 5.78 -3.24
N LEU A 153 -2.18 6.87 -3.96
CA LEU A 153 -2.53 8.23 -3.56
C LEU A 153 -4.05 8.47 -3.49
N LEU A 154 -4.87 7.73 -4.23
CA LEU A 154 -6.33 7.80 -4.12
C LEU A 154 -6.86 7.39 -2.73
N SER A 155 -6.07 6.67 -1.93
CA SER A 155 -6.44 6.37 -0.55
C SER A 155 -6.45 7.61 0.35
N ILE A 156 -5.72 8.67 0.01
CA ILE A 156 -5.64 9.92 0.80
C ILE A 156 -7.00 10.62 0.87
N PRO A 157 -7.64 11.01 -0.26
CA PRO A 157 -8.94 11.66 -0.20
C PRO A 157 -10.01 10.78 0.43
N LEU A 158 -9.97 9.46 0.23
CA LEU A 158 -10.89 8.52 0.88
C LEU A 158 -10.72 8.52 2.41
N THR A 159 -9.47 8.48 2.89
CA THR A 159 -9.17 8.53 4.33
C THR A 159 -9.59 9.86 4.95
N LEU A 160 -9.38 10.98 4.26
CA LEU A 160 -9.82 12.30 4.72
C LEU A 160 -11.34 12.40 4.76
N LEU A 161 -12.03 11.86 3.76
CA LEU A 161 -13.49 11.83 3.70
C LEU A 161 -14.06 11.04 4.88
N LEU A 162 -13.56 9.83 5.14
CA LEU A 162 -13.95 9.00 6.28
C LEU A 162 -13.74 9.73 7.61
N SER A 163 -12.61 10.42 7.77
CA SER A 163 -12.31 11.15 9.00
C SER A 163 -13.25 12.33 9.25
N ARG A 164 -13.78 12.96 8.19
CA ARG A 164 -14.79 14.03 8.30
C ARG A 164 -16.14 13.49 8.73
N PHE A 165 -16.61 12.40 8.12
CA PHE A 165 -17.89 11.79 8.49
C PHE A 165 -17.91 11.30 9.94
N SER A 166 -16.80 10.80 10.46
CA SER A 166 -16.71 10.34 11.84
C SER A 166 -16.84 11.48 12.86
N LYS A 167 -16.25 12.64 12.59
CA LYS A 167 -16.34 13.82 13.46
C LYS A 167 -17.79 14.32 13.57
N VAL A 168 -18.54 14.32 12.48
CA VAL A 168 -19.95 14.74 12.45
C VAL A 168 -20.80 13.79 13.29
N ARG A 169 -20.58 12.47 13.19
CA ARG A 169 -21.36 11.45 13.95
C ARG A 169 -21.12 11.55 15.46
N VAL A 170 -19.89 11.75 15.90
CA VAL A 170 -19.54 11.93 17.31
C VAL A 170 -20.13 13.24 17.88
N SER A 171 -20.25 14.28 17.07
CA SER A 171 -20.92 15.53 17.49
C SER A 171 -22.43 15.36 17.69
N LEU A 172 -23.08 14.56 16.83
CA LEU A 172 -24.54 14.30 16.93
C LEU A 172 -24.91 13.34 18.06
N SER A 173 -23.99 12.49 18.52
CA SER A 173 -24.24 11.56 19.63
C SER A 173 -24.08 12.20 21.03
N LYS A 174 -23.61 13.44 21.09
CA LYS A 174 -23.44 14.23 22.34
C LYS A 174 -24.58 15.23 22.59
N VAL A 175 -25.56 15.30 21.70
CA VAL A 175 -26.80 16.06 21.82
C VAL A 175 -27.96 15.12 22.13
#